data_aeb94c200a19470202df5078429c5664
#
_entry.id   aeb94c200a19470202df5078429c5664
#
_cell.length_a   1.000
_cell.length_b   1.000
_cell.length_c   1.000
_cell.angle_alpha   90.00
_cell.angle_beta   90.00
_cell.angle_gamma   90.00
#
_symmetry.space_group_name_H-M   'P 1'
#
loop_
_entity.id
_entity.type
_entity.pdbx_description
1 polymer ?
#
loop_
_entity_poly.entity_id
_entity_poly.type
_entity_poly.pdbx_seq_one_letter_code
_entity_poly.pdbx_strand_id
1 'polypeptide(L)'
;MDEVLENNTPKNKMDEIKQLIGELDIKTQIARNKENKLRSLSRKFIKTIEISNDIKQCIIENTNMPQINGERIESSNDNNLIVHCGDWHIGYVINGYLNNFYNYKIAKKRLGKLKEEIRKICKIYNINEITLVNCGDIIENTYMRENQSYECEFDLSHQIVYATKLLYSFSAELSQLDGGKNINIISVGGSHNRLSSQKDSNIEGDEANVIVVEMLIDFKELSNNNRITINDTNYKDNSSEFEINGMLFKAIHGDNRVDKNKKLYDSEYFITDNKYKAIFRGHDHNFNVLSQNNGGYVITCGCLFGYNPYSVKKIGCSTNASQTLVVVGQDDIELIKDVNLQDN
;
A
#
# COMPACT_ATOMS: atom_id res chain seq x y z
N MET A 1 -14.90 -82.26 19.27
CA MET A 1 -14.77 -81.01 19.94
C MET A 1 -13.36 -80.52 19.69
N ASP A 2 -13.18 -79.88 18.53
CA ASP A 2 -11.89 -79.31 18.16
C ASP A 2 -12.00 -77.83 18.25
N GLU A 3 -11.41 -77.22 19.28
CA GLU A 3 -11.23 -75.78 19.40
C GLU A 3 -10.18 -75.35 18.38
N VAL A 4 -10.64 -74.53 17.45
CA VAL A 4 -9.80 -73.82 16.48
C VAL A 4 -8.97 -72.78 17.25
N LEU A 5 -7.73 -73.07 17.50
CA LEU A 5 -6.71 -72.07 17.89
C LEU A 5 -6.45 -71.19 16.64
N GLU A 6 -7.03 -70.03 16.62
CA GLU A 6 -6.64 -68.98 15.65
C GLU A 6 -5.17 -68.64 15.83
N ASN A 7 -4.40 -68.98 14.83
CA ASN A 7 -3.00 -68.62 14.68
C ASN A 7 -2.81 -67.11 14.56
N ASN A 8 -2.53 -66.43 15.65
CA ASN A 8 -1.95 -65.10 15.63
C ASN A 8 -0.52 -65.19 15.13
N THR A 9 -0.35 -65.28 13.83
CA THR A 9 0.91 -65.50 13.16
C THR A 9 1.84 -64.28 13.32
N PRO A 10 3.17 -64.47 13.49
CA PRO A 10 4.16 -63.38 13.55
C PRO A 10 4.12 -62.41 12.36
N LYS A 11 3.54 -62.79 11.27
CA LYS A 11 3.36 -61.97 10.06
C LYS A 11 2.47 -60.75 10.29
N ASN A 12 1.43 -60.87 11.09
CA ASN A 12 0.48 -59.77 11.34
C ASN A 12 1.13 -58.63 12.20
N LYS A 13 1.93 -59.00 13.21
CA LYS A 13 2.68 -58.03 14.03
C LYS A 13 3.77 -57.33 13.24
N MET A 14 4.41 -57.97 12.29
CA MET A 14 5.44 -57.40 11.44
C MET A 14 4.87 -56.36 10.48
N ASP A 15 3.67 -56.61 9.96
CA ASP A 15 2.99 -55.65 9.05
C ASP A 15 2.45 -54.44 9.82
N GLU A 16 1.93 -54.61 11.04
CA GLU A 16 1.57 -53.51 11.93
C GLU A 16 2.79 -52.63 12.27
N ILE A 17 3.96 -53.24 12.58
CA ILE A 17 5.19 -52.51 12.83
C ILE A 17 5.65 -51.72 11.61
N LYS A 18 5.57 -52.27 10.40
CA LYS A 18 5.90 -51.59 9.15
C LYS A 18 4.97 -50.38 8.89
N GLN A 19 3.68 -50.54 9.18
CA GLN A 19 2.72 -49.46 9.06
C GLN A 19 3.02 -48.33 10.03
N LEU A 20 3.30 -48.64 11.31
CA LEU A 20 3.67 -47.68 12.33
C LEU A 20 4.98 -46.94 12.00
N ILE A 21 5.96 -47.62 11.43
CA ILE A 21 7.21 -46.99 10.95
C ILE A 21 6.90 -46.05 9.81
N GLY A 22 6.07 -46.42 8.84
CA GLY A 22 5.66 -45.56 7.73
C GLY A 22 4.92 -44.30 8.21
N GLU A 23 4.02 -44.43 9.18
CA GLU A 23 3.32 -43.27 9.79
C GLU A 23 4.28 -42.35 10.56
N LEU A 24 5.26 -42.92 11.28
CA LEU A 24 6.29 -42.19 12.01
C LEU A 24 7.20 -41.41 11.05
N ASP A 25 7.59 -42.03 9.92
CA ASP A 25 8.41 -41.37 8.89
C ASP A 25 7.66 -40.18 8.26
N ILE A 26 6.37 -40.36 7.95
CA ILE A 26 5.54 -39.27 7.44
C ILE A 26 5.43 -38.13 8.46
N LYS A 27 5.14 -38.42 9.72
CA LYS A 27 5.07 -37.40 10.79
C LYS A 27 6.41 -36.69 10.98
N THR A 28 7.52 -37.43 10.92
CA THR A 28 8.88 -36.87 11.00
C THR A 28 9.18 -35.96 9.84
N GLN A 29 8.77 -36.32 8.64
CA GLN A 29 8.95 -35.49 7.45
C GLN A 29 8.11 -34.20 7.50
N ILE A 30 6.87 -34.31 7.98
CA ILE A 30 6.00 -33.14 8.23
C ILE A 30 6.62 -32.22 9.29
N ALA A 31 7.15 -32.77 10.38
CA ALA A 31 7.80 -31.99 11.43
C ALA A 31 9.05 -31.25 10.91
N ARG A 32 9.90 -31.94 10.14
CA ARG A 32 11.08 -31.32 9.47
C ARG A 32 10.69 -30.20 8.51
N ASN A 33 9.63 -30.42 7.73
CA ASN A 33 9.14 -29.38 6.81
C ASN A 33 8.62 -28.14 7.55
N LYS A 34 7.88 -28.34 8.67
CA LYS A 34 7.44 -27.25 9.54
C LYS A 34 8.62 -26.53 10.18
N GLU A 35 9.62 -27.25 10.68
CA GLU A 35 10.84 -26.65 11.26
C GLU A 35 11.60 -25.83 10.22
N ASN A 36 11.80 -26.35 9.02
CA ASN A 36 12.45 -25.62 7.94
C ASN A 36 11.69 -24.35 7.55
N LYS A 37 10.35 -24.42 7.53
CA LYS A 37 9.48 -23.26 7.28
C LYS A 37 9.63 -22.22 8.40
N LEU A 38 9.63 -22.66 9.67
CA LEU A 38 9.85 -21.77 10.83
C LEU A 38 11.24 -21.13 10.79
N ARG A 39 12.28 -21.87 10.47
CA ARG A 39 13.65 -21.32 10.33
C ARG A 39 13.74 -20.31 9.18
N SER A 40 13.07 -20.57 8.07
CA SER A 40 12.99 -19.63 6.95
C SER A 40 12.28 -18.34 7.34
N LEU A 41 11.16 -18.44 8.06
CA LEU A 41 10.40 -17.32 8.60
C LEU A 41 11.22 -16.51 9.60
N SER A 42 11.88 -17.18 10.53
CA SER A 42 12.75 -16.53 11.52
C SER A 42 13.91 -15.78 10.86
N ARG A 43 14.54 -16.36 9.83
CA ARG A 43 15.60 -15.66 9.07
C ARG A 43 15.08 -14.44 8.33
N LYS A 44 13.89 -14.53 7.71
CA LYS A 44 13.25 -13.39 7.04
C LYS A 44 12.95 -12.29 8.05
N PHE A 45 12.37 -12.64 9.20
CA PHE A 45 12.04 -11.70 10.27
C PHE A 45 13.29 -10.99 10.82
N ILE A 46 14.37 -11.76 11.11
CA ILE A 46 15.66 -11.18 11.55
C ILE A 46 16.21 -10.25 10.48
N LYS A 47 16.18 -10.64 9.20
CA LYS A 47 16.64 -9.80 8.10
C LYS A 47 15.81 -8.51 7.97
N THR A 48 14.51 -8.57 8.20
CA THR A 48 13.63 -7.39 8.19
C THR A 48 13.97 -6.44 9.34
N ILE A 49 14.24 -6.97 10.55
CA ILE A 49 14.69 -6.16 11.69
C ILE A 49 16.08 -5.56 11.43
N GLU A 50 17.02 -6.30 10.87
CA GLU A 50 18.34 -5.79 10.50
C GLU A 50 18.23 -4.67 9.49
N ILE A 51 17.46 -4.85 8.43
CA ILE A 51 17.17 -3.82 7.42
C ILE A 51 16.53 -2.60 8.08
N SER A 52 15.55 -2.77 8.96
CA SER A 52 14.91 -1.68 9.69
C SER A 52 15.91 -0.91 10.56
N ASN A 53 16.80 -1.62 11.27
CA ASN A 53 17.82 -0.98 12.09
C ASN A 53 18.90 -0.27 11.25
N ASP A 54 19.32 -0.86 10.13
CA ASP A 54 20.26 -0.22 9.20
C ASP A 54 19.65 1.02 8.57
N ILE A 55 18.36 0.97 8.26
CA ILE A 55 17.58 2.12 7.77
C ILE A 55 17.50 3.19 8.86
N LYS A 56 17.16 2.85 10.10
CA LYS A 56 17.13 3.80 11.23
C LYS A 56 18.50 4.45 11.42
N GLN A 57 19.57 3.67 11.42
CA GLN A 57 20.92 4.18 11.56
C GLN A 57 21.30 5.11 10.39
N CYS A 58 20.99 4.72 9.15
CA CYS A 58 21.22 5.53 7.96
C CYS A 58 20.42 6.85 7.99
N ILE A 59 19.21 6.82 8.56
CA ILE A 59 18.39 8.01 8.78
C ILE A 59 19.05 8.93 9.80
N ILE A 60 19.46 8.42 10.96
CA ILE A 60 20.10 9.17 12.03
C ILE A 60 21.38 9.84 11.51
N GLU A 61 22.19 9.12 10.72
CA GLU A 61 23.47 9.60 10.21
C GLU A 61 23.36 10.57 9.04
N ASN A 62 22.30 10.49 8.23
CA ASN A 62 22.19 11.23 6.96
C ASN A 62 21.04 12.23 6.91
N THR A 63 20.25 12.40 7.96
CA THR A 63 19.11 13.30 7.91
C THR A 63 19.36 14.62 8.64
N ASN A 64 19.63 15.67 7.88
CA ASN A 64 19.14 17.00 8.18
C ASN A 64 17.62 17.02 7.90
N MET A 65 16.82 16.28 8.69
CA MET A 65 15.37 16.47 8.66
C MET A 65 15.10 17.89 9.10
N PRO A 66 14.42 18.71 8.27
CA PRO A 66 14.04 20.05 8.73
C PRO A 66 13.17 19.89 9.96
N GLN A 67 13.61 20.40 11.09
CA GLN A 67 12.79 20.47 12.29
C GLN A 67 11.63 21.43 12.00
N ILE A 68 10.44 20.87 11.91
CA ILE A 68 9.23 21.63 11.65
C ILE A 68 8.46 21.69 12.96
N ASN A 69 8.74 22.70 13.78
CA ASN A 69 7.97 22.97 14.99
C ASN A 69 6.58 23.47 14.57
N GLY A 70 5.69 22.54 14.24
CA GLY A 70 4.33 22.83 13.84
C GLY A 70 3.35 22.28 14.88
N GLU A 71 2.73 23.17 15.66
CA GLU A 71 1.59 22.78 16.49
C GLU A 71 0.37 22.51 15.62
N ARG A 72 -0.48 21.55 16.04
CA ARG A 72 -1.74 21.27 15.37
C ARG A 72 -2.62 22.51 15.35
N ILE A 73 -3.27 22.75 14.22
CA ILE A 73 -4.13 23.91 14.01
C ILE A 73 -5.56 23.51 14.39
N GLU A 74 -6.24 24.36 15.16
CA GLU A 74 -7.68 24.18 15.37
C GLU A 74 -8.41 24.42 14.04
N SER A 75 -9.13 23.42 13.57
CA SER A 75 -9.93 23.55 12.35
C SER A 75 -11.19 24.33 12.67
N SER A 76 -11.35 25.47 12.00
CA SER A 76 -12.55 26.31 12.09
C SER A 76 -13.52 26.06 10.92
N ASN A 77 -13.26 25.08 10.09
CA ASN A 77 -14.00 24.81 8.87
C ASN A 77 -14.27 23.32 8.68
N ASP A 78 -15.45 23.01 8.16
CA ASP A 78 -15.92 21.61 7.97
C ASP A 78 -15.38 20.96 6.67
N ASN A 79 -14.67 21.73 5.81
CA ASN A 79 -14.12 21.21 4.58
C ASN A 79 -12.78 20.49 4.81
N ASN A 80 -12.69 19.26 4.33
CA ASN A 80 -11.49 18.44 4.30
C ASN A 80 -11.07 18.13 2.87
N LEU A 81 -9.77 17.97 2.65
CA LEU A 81 -9.24 17.51 1.37
C LEU A 81 -8.68 16.11 1.51
N ILE A 82 -9.20 15.17 0.73
CA ILE A 82 -8.55 13.87 0.53
C ILE A 82 -7.63 14.01 -0.69
N VAL A 83 -6.34 13.76 -0.48
CA VAL A 83 -5.34 13.60 -1.53
C VAL A 83 -5.22 12.09 -1.78
N HIS A 84 -5.99 11.59 -2.74
CA HIS A 84 -6.01 10.19 -3.08
C HIS A 84 -4.88 9.87 -4.05
N CYS A 85 -3.88 9.21 -3.52
CA CYS A 85 -2.67 8.78 -4.20
C CYS A 85 -2.62 7.25 -4.28
N GLY A 86 -1.84 6.74 -5.22
CA GLY A 86 -1.51 5.33 -5.36
C GLY A 86 -0.60 5.13 -6.56
N ASP A 87 -0.10 3.92 -6.71
CA ASP A 87 0.64 3.50 -7.90
C ASP A 87 1.79 4.48 -8.24
N TRP A 88 2.59 4.83 -7.20
CA TRP A 88 3.77 5.67 -7.41
C TRP A 88 4.92 4.92 -8.07
N HIS A 89 5.05 3.62 -7.79
CA HIS A 89 6.07 2.76 -8.36
C HIS A 89 7.46 3.37 -8.29
N ILE A 90 7.88 3.85 -7.11
CA ILE A 90 9.21 4.42 -6.92
C ILE A 90 10.27 3.36 -7.20
N GLY A 91 11.23 3.72 -8.03
CA GLY A 91 12.24 2.82 -8.58
C GLY A 91 12.00 2.43 -10.03
N TYR A 92 10.78 2.57 -10.56
CA TYR A 92 10.49 2.28 -11.97
C TYR A 92 11.13 3.30 -12.90
N VAL A 93 11.62 2.82 -14.04
CA VAL A 93 12.22 3.66 -15.09
C VAL A 93 11.44 3.51 -16.38
N ILE A 94 10.97 4.65 -16.93
CA ILE A 94 10.46 4.75 -18.29
C ILE A 94 11.38 5.69 -19.06
N ASN A 95 11.90 5.21 -20.16
CA ASN A 95 12.88 5.96 -20.95
C ASN A 95 12.36 6.26 -22.35
N GLY A 96 11.55 7.31 -22.49
CA GLY A 96 11.10 7.84 -23.78
C GLY A 96 9.99 7.05 -24.47
N TYR A 97 9.26 6.16 -23.78
CA TYR A 97 8.16 5.44 -24.40
C TYR A 97 7.00 6.38 -24.75
N LEU A 98 6.73 6.56 -26.04
CA LEU A 98 5.70 7.52 -26.54
C LEU A 98 5.86 8.92 -25.92
N ASN A 99 7.11 9.38 -25.75
CA ASN A 99 7.48 10.63 -25.08
C ASN A 99 7.18 10.67 -23.56
N ASN A 100 6.85 9.56 -22.94
CA ASN A 100 6.77 9.47 -21.48
C ASN A 100 8.14 9.11 -20.90
N PHE A 101 8.49 9.79 -19.81
CA PHE A 101 9.67 9.52 -19.00
C PHE A 101 9.23 9.37 -17.55
N TYR A 102 9.87 8.45 -16.82
CA TYR A 102 9.65 8.30 -15.39
C TYR A 102 10.93 7.81 -14.71
N ASN A 103 11.21 8.38 -13.58
CA ASN A 103 12.23 8.00 -12.62
C ASN A 103 11.99 8.78 -11.31
N TYR A 104 12.82 8.59 -10.30
CA TYR A 104 12.67 9.27 -9.01
C TYR A 104 12.66 10.80 -9.10
N LYS A 105 13.48 11.38 -9.98
CA LYS A 105 13.50 12.84 -10.19
C LYS A 105 12.20 13.36 -10.80
N ILE A 106 11.62 12.62 -11.73
CA ILE A 106 10.35 12.96 -12.37
C ILE A 106 9.19 12.76 -11.39
N ALA A 107 9.22 11.70 -10.55
CA ALA A 107 8.27 11.52 -9.47
C ALA A 107 8.20 12.75 -8.55
N LYS A 108 9.35 13.25 -8.08
CA LYS A 108 9.43 14.49 -7.29
C LYS A 108 8.83 15.70 -8.02
N LYS A 109 9.13 15.86 -9.31
CA LYS A 109 8.60 16.96 -10.12
C LYS A 109 7.06 16.89 -10.22
N ARG A 110 6.51 15.67 -10.45
CA ARG A 110 5.06 15.44 -10.53
C ARG A 110 4.36 15.72 -9.20
N LEU A 111 4.94 15.29 -8.08
CA LEU A 111 4.42 15.64 -6.76
C LEU A 111 4.50 17.15 -6.48
N GLY A 112 5.50 17.84 -6.97
CA GLY A 112 5.56 19.31 -6.94
C GLY A 112 4.39 19.96 -7.68
N LYS A 113 4.01 19.46 -8.86
CA LYS A 113 2.81 19.92 -9.58
C LYS A 113 1.52 19.63 -8.78
N LEU A 114 1.41 18.43 -8.21
CA LEU A 114 0.27 18.06 -7.36
C LEU A 114 0.13 19.00 -6.17
N LYS A 115 1.25 19.33 -5.51
CA LYS A 115 1.27 20.30 -4.39
C LYS A 115 0.70 21.67 -4.79
N GLU A 116 1.04 22.18 -5.97
CA GLU A 116 0.48 23.46 -6.44
C GLU A 116 -1.04 23.39 -6.69
N GLU A 117 -1.56 22.26 -7.19
CA GLU A 117 -3.00 22.08 -7.32
C GLU A 117 -3.69 21.94 -5.95
N ILE A 118 -3.06 21.21 -5.01
CA ILE A 118 -3.54 21.14 -3.62
C ILE A 118 -3.62 22.52 -2.99
N ARG A 119 -2.56 23.35 -3.15
CA ARG A 119 -2.56 24.74 -2.65
C ARG A 119 -3.75 25.54 -3.17
N LYS A 120 -4.05 25.45 -4.47
CA LYS A 120 -5.20 26.14 -5.08
C LYS A 120 -6.53 25.69 -4.49
N ILE A 121 -6.72 24.38 -4.35
CA ILE A 121 -7.94 23.78 -3.76
C ILE A 121 -8.10 24.19 -2.31
N CYS A 122 -7.02 24.11 -1.51
CA CYS A 122 -7.04 24.55 -0.11
C CYS A 122 -7.48 26.00 0.04
N LYS A 123 -7.02 26.89 -0.86
CA LYS A 123 -7.41 28.29 -0.86
C LYS A 123 -8.87 28.50 -1.27
N ILE A 124 -9.36 27.80 -2.30
CA ILE A 124 -10.73 27.93 -2.80
C ILE A 124 -11.75 27.47 -1.76
N TYR A 125 -11.49 26.32 -1.13
CA TYR A 125 -12.41 25.68 -0.17
C TYR A 125 -12.07 25.98 1.29
N ASN A 126 -11.06 26.84 1.56
CA ASN A 126 -10.60 27.20 2.90
C ASN A 126 -10.24 25.97 3.77
N ILE A 127 -9.45 25.04 3.22
CA ILE A 127 -9.14 23.77 3.84
C ILE A 127 -7.98 23.90 4.81
N ASN A 128 -8.11 23.32 6.02
CA ASN A 128 -7.07 23.19 7.03
C ASN A 128 -6.69 21.74 7.34
N GLU A 129 -7.55 20.79 7.04
CA GLU A 129 -7.34 19.34 7.24
C GLU A 129 -7.14 18.65 5.89
N ILE A 130 -6.05 17.91 5.75
CA ILE A 130 -5.73 17.13 4.54
C ILE A 130 -5.55 15.67 4.95
N THR A 131 -6.31 14.76 4.36
CA THR A 131 -6.10 13.32 4.48
C THR A 131 -5.38 12.81 3.23
N LEU A 132 -4.12 12.40 3.37
CA LEU A 132 -3.33 11.82 2.30
C LEU A 132 -3.51 10.30 2.32
N VAL A 133 -4.20 9.76 1.32
CA VAL A 133 -4.52 8.34 1.19
C VAL A 133 -3.62 7.73 0.13
N ASN A 134 -2.64 6.91 0.54
CA ASN A 134 -1.85 6.08 -0.36
C ASN A 134 -2.51 4.71 -0.52
N CYS A 135 -3.06 4.46 -1.71
CA CYS A 135 -3.75 3.22 -2.07
C CYS A 135 -2.81 2.11 -2.60
N GLY A 136 -1.56 2.07 -2.14
CA GLY A 136 -0.62 0.99 -2.43
C GLY A 136 0.25 1.20 -3.66
N ASP A 137 1.06 0.19 -3.93
CA ASP A 137 2.07 0.16 -5.00
C ASP A 137 2.97 1.41 -5.01
N ILE A 138 3.42 1.80 -3.80
CA ILE A 138 4.32 2.95 -3.63
C ILE A 138 5.72 2.67 -4.20
N ILE A 139 6.14 1.41 -4.24
CA ILE A 139 7.39 0.93 -4.84
C ILE A 139 7.13 0.09 -6.10
N GLU A 140 8.09 0.02 -7.02
CA GLU A 140 8.01 -0.87 -8.19
C GLU A 140 8.29 -2.32 -7.84
N ASN A 141 9.16 -2.58 -6.85
CA ASN A 141 9.74 -3.89 -6.60
C ASN A 141 10.76 -4.31 -7.70
N THR A 142 11.42 -5.45 -7.55
CA THR A 142 12.48 -5.88 -8.48
C THR A 142 12.28 -7.29 -9.03
N TYR A 143 11.25 -8.02 -8.56
CA TYR A 143 11.08 -9.45 -8.88
C TYR A 143 9.63 -9.89 -9.09
N MET A 144 8.70 -8.95 -9.31
CA MET A 144 7.29 -9.26 -9.56
C MET A 144 7.06 -9.84 -10.95
N ARG A 145 7.93 -9.49 -11.89
CA ARG A 145 7.94 -9.94 -13.29
C ARG A 145 9.34 -10.32 -13.70
N GLU A 146 9.44 -11.20 -14.70
CA GLU A 146 10.71 -11.53 -15.32
C GLU A 146 11.36 -10.25 -15.87
N ASN A 147 12.67 -10.09 -15.62
CA ASN A 147 13.48 -8.94 -16.06
C ASN A 147 13.10 -7.58 -15.43
N GLN A 148 12.21 -7.51 -14.47
CA GLN A 148 11.78 -6.25 -13.85
C GLN A 148 12.94 -5.46 -13.23
N SER A 149 13.93 -6.14 -12.66
CA SER A 149 15.11 -5.51 -12.06
C SER A 149 15.90 -4.64 -13.06
N TYR A 150 15.84 -4.93 -14.35
CA TYR A 150 16.48 -4.10 -15.39
C TYR A 150 15.71 -2.82 -15.71
N GLU A 151 14.45 -2.72 -15.27
CA GLU A 151 13.60 -1.55 -15.43
C GLU A 151 13.57 -0.69 -14.16
N CYS A 152 14.48 -0.96 -13.21
CA CYS A 152 14.54 -0.25 -11.93
C CYS A 152 15.84 0.55 -11.81
N GLU A 153 15.75 1.78 -11.27
CA GLU A 153 16.93 2.59 -10.93
C GLU A 153 17.49 2.28 -9.54
N PHE A 154 16.74 1.53 -8.69
CA PHE A 154 17.12 1.18 -7.33
C PHE A 154 16.82 -0.29 -7.03
N ASP A 155 17.60 -0.89 -6.13
CA ASP A 155 17.23 -2.14 -5.50
C ASP A 155 16.03 -1.97 -4.53
N LEU A 156 15.45 -3.08 -4.08
CA LEU A 156 14.25 -3.08 -3.27
C LEU A 156 14.40 -2.26 -1.97
N SER A 157 15.53 -2.37 -1.30
CA SER A 157 15.76 -1.67 -0.03
C SER A 157 15.79 -0.16 -0.25
N HIS A 158 16.48 0.31 -1.29
CA HIS A 158 16.51 1.73 -1.64
C HIS A 158 15.16 2.24 -2.13
N GLN A 159 14.38 1.41 -2.86
CA GLN A 159 13.02 1.79 -3.25
C GLN A 159 12.15 2.09 -2.02
N ILE A 160 12.16 1.22 -1.00
CA ILE A 160 11.41 1.41 0.24
C ILE A 160 11.84 2.71 0.95
N VAL A 161 13.15 2.91 1.14
CA VAL A 161 13.70 4.11 1.79
C VAL A 161 13.31 5.39 1.04
N TYR A 162 13.50 5.40 -0.29
CA TYR A 162 13.23 6.61 -1.07
C TYR A 162 11.74 6.90 -1.23
N ALA A 163 10.91 5.86 -1.34
CA ALA A 163 9.46 6.02 -1.37
C ALA A 163 8.96 6.63 -0.05
N THR A 164 9.42 6.11 1.10
CA THR A 164 9.04 6.63 2.42
C THR A 164 9.51 8.05 2.63
N LYS A 165 10.77 8.35 2.29
CA LYS A 165 11.29 9.74 2.35
C LYS A 165 10.51 10.69 1.48
N LEU A 166 10.10 10.25 0.29
CA LEU A 166 9.32 11.06 -0.63
C LEU A 166 7.92 11.33 -0.09
N LEU A 167 7.24 10.31 0.42
CA LEU A 167 5.91 10.43 1.02
C LEU A 167 5.94 11.35 2.25
N TYR A 168 6.92 11.16 3.15
CA TYR A 168 7.07 12.01 4.31
C TYR A 168 7.41 13.47 3.95
N SER A 169 8.37 13.67 3.03
CA SER A 169 8.75 15.03 2.59
C SER A 169 7.56 15.74 1.93
N PHE A 170 6.81 15.06 1.10
CA PHE A 170 5.60 15.59 0.49
C PHE A 170 4.56 15.99 1.55
N SER A 171 4.30 15.14 2.54
CA SER A 171 3.40 15.43 3.66
C SER A 171 3.88 16.62 4.49
N ALA A 172 5.20 16.69 4.78
CA ALA A 172 5.80 17.78 5.51
C ALA A 172 5.70 19.12 4.73
N GLU A 173 5.89 19.10 3.42
CA GLU A 173 5.69 20.27 2.57
C GLU A 173 4.21 20.70 2.54
N LEU A 174 3.26 19.77 2.50
CA LEU A 174 1.84 20.08 2.58
C LEU A 174 1.49 20.71 3.93
N SER A 175 2.09 20.26 5.03
CA SER A 175 1.85 20.81 6.36
C SER A 175 2.30 22.28 6.50
N GLN A 176 3.16 22.75 5.58
CA GLN A 176 3.68 24.12 5.54
C GLN A 176 2.92 25.03 4.55
N LEU A 177 1.91 24.53 3.84
CA LEU A 177 1.10 25.36 2.94
C LEU A 177 0.45 26.51 3.72
N ASP A 178 0.08 27.57 3.00
CA ASP A 178 -0.43 28.86 3.51
C ASP A 178 -1.30 28.70 4.76
N GLY A 179 -0.84 29.31 5.88
CA GLY A 179 -1.49 29.21 7.19
C GLY A 179 -1.22 27.91 7.96
N GLY A 180 -0.47 26.97 7.36
CA GLY A 180 -0.29 25.62 7.89
C GLY A 180 -1.46 24.70 7.57
N LYS A 181 -1.22 23.37 7.56
CA LYS A 181 -2.25 22.34 7.37
C LYS A 181 -2.00 21.16 8.29
N ASN A 182 -3.04 20.57 8.83
CA ASN A 182 -2.95 19.28 9.50
C ASN A 182 -3.02 18.18 8.43
N ILE A 183 -2.13 17.22 8.54
CA ILE A 183 -2.00 16.12 7.58
C ILE A 183 -2.28 14.81 8.30
N ASN A 184 -3.22 14.04 7.78
CA ASN A 184 -3.49 12.69 8.22
C ASN A 184 -3.04 11.72 7.12
N ILE A 185 -2.10 10.83 7.41
CA ILE A 185 -1.55 9.88 6.44
C ILE A 185 -2.19 8.51 6.66
N ILE A 186 -2.75 7.97 5.59
CA ILE A 186 -3.27 6.61 5.50
C ILE A 186 -2.50 5.90 4.40
N SER A 187 -1.90 4.75 4.68
CA SER A 187 -1.12 3.99 3.71
C SER A 187 -1.53 2.52 3.75
N VAL A 188 -2.02 2.01 2.64
CA VAL A 188 -2.27 0.58 2.45
C VAL A 188 -1.22 -0.01 1.52
N GLY A 189 -0.96 -1.30 1.63
CA GLY A 189 -0.04 -2.00 0.74
C GLY A 189 -0.66 -2.30 -0.61
N GLY A 190 0.11 -2.91 -1.50
CA GLY A 190 -0.34 -3.24 -2.84
C GLY A 190 0.37 -4.46 -3.42
N SER A 191 0.03 -4.79 -4.64
CA SER A 191 0.57 -5.98 -5.30
C SER A 191 2.09 -5.97 -5.45
N HIS A 192 2.69 -4.79 -5.63
CA HIS A 192 4.14 -4.59 -5.72
C HIS A 192 4.83 -4.46 -4.35
N ASN A 193 4.07 -4.37 -3.26
CA ASN A 193 4.63 -4.24 -1.92
C ASN A 193 5.03 -5.60 -1.31
N ARG A 194 4.71 -6.72 -1.94
CA ARG A 194 5.05 -8.07 -1.46
C ARG A 194 6.56 -8.26 -1.30
N LEU A 195 6.97 -8.89 -0.20
CA LEU A 195 8.36 -9.28 0.04
C LEU A 195 8.71 -10.67 -0.49
N SER A 196 7.75 -11.37 -1.11
CA SER A 196 7.94 -12.64 -1.79
C SER A 196 7.71 -12.52 -3.29
N SER A 197 8.58 -13.14 -4.10
CA SER A 197 8.41 -13.22 -5.55
C SER A 197 7.20 -14.08 -5.97
N GLN A 198 6.78 -15.01 -5.10
CA GLN A 198 5.63 -15.89 -5.34
C GLN A 198 4.43 -15.37 -4.55
N LYS A 199 3.35 -15.04 -5.26
CA LYS A 199 2.11 -14.53 -4.66
C LYS A 199 1.58 -15.44 -3.54
N ASP A 200 1.50 -16.73 -3.81
CA ASP A 200 0.92 -17.72 -2.90
C ASP A 200 1.82 -18.05 -1.69
N SER A 201 3.08 -17.61 -1.70
CA SER A 201 4.02 -17.78 -0.60
C SER A 201 4.23 -16.51 0.23
N ASN A 202 3.58 -15.41 -0.14
CA ASN A 202 3.59 -14.21 0.68
C ASN A 202 2.77 -14.44 1.95
N ILE A 203 3.33 -14.04 3.08
CA ILE A 203 2.62 -14.12 4.37
C ILE A 203 1.72 -12.90 4.43
N GLU A 204 0.50 -13.10 4.84
CA GLU A 204 -0.45 -12.02 5.05
C GLU A 204 0.14 -10.99 6.03
N GLY A 205 0.13 -9.72 5.65
CA GLY A 205 0.75 -8.63 6.42
C GLY A 205 2.29 -8.53 6.33
N ASP A 206 2.99 -9.43 5.63
CA ASP A 206 4.45 -9.35 5.43
C ASP A 206 4.74 -8.63 4.09
N GLU A 207 4.76 -7.32 4.15
CA GLU A 207 4.94 -6.47 2.97
C GLU A 207 5.67 -5.16 3.27
N ALA A 208 6.19 -4.54 2.21
CA ALA A 208 6.97 -3.31 2.30
C ALA A 208 6.20 -2.15 2.94
N ASN A 209 4.86 -2.12 2.85
CA ASN A 209 4.04 -1.06 3.46
C ASN A 209 4.16 -1.04 4.99
N VAL A 210 4.36 -2.19 5.64
CA VAL A 210 4.63 -2.23 7.09
C VAL A 210 5.88 -1.42 7.41
N ILE A 211 6.96 -1.64 6.64
CA ILE A 211 8.22 -0.90 6.81
C ILE A 211 8.02 0.59 6.53
N VAL A 212 7.25 0.92 5.48
CA VAL A 212 6.93 2.31 5.12
C VAL A 212 6.22 3.03 6.28
N VAL A 213 5.19 2.42 6.86
CA VAL A 213 4.41 3.04 7.94
C VAL A 213 5.25 3.22 9.20
N GLU A 214 6.03 2.19 9.61
CA GLU A 214 6.94 2.29 10.75
C GLU A 214 7.98 3.42 10.57
N MET A 215 8.57 3.52 9.38
CA MET A 215 9.50 4.60 9.06
C MET A 215 8.84 5.99 9.05
N LEU A 216 7.58 6.10 8.62
CA LEU A 216 6.84 7.37 8.67
C LEU A 216 6.64 7.82 10.11
N ILE A 217 6.35 6.89 11.03
CA ILE A 217 6.23 7.15 12.48
C ILE A 217 7.58 7.66 13.02
N ASP A 218 8.68 6.96 12.73
CA ASP A 218 10.03 7.39 13.12
C ASP A 218 10.37 8.80 12.59
N PHE A 219 10.04 9.09 11.33
CA PHE A 219 10.30 10.40 10.73
C PHE A 219 9.47 11.53 11.36
N LYS A 220 8.22 11.24 11.68
CA LYS A 220 7.35 12.18 12.41
C LYS A 220 7.95 12.53 13.77
N GLU A 221 8.38 11.51 14.53
CA GLU A 221 9.02 11.71 15.83
C GLU A 221 10.31 12.52 15.74
N LEU A 222 11.19 12.17 14.80
CA LEU A 222 12.47 12.86 14.59
C LEU A 222 12.30 14.31 14.14
N SER A 223 11.27 14.63 13.35
CA SER A 223 11.03 15.99 12.85
C SER A 223 10.24 16.86 13.81
N ASN A 224 9.68 16.30 14.88
CA ASN A 224 8.80 16.97 15.84
C ASN A 224 7.63 17.73 15.16
N ASN A 225 7.06 17.16 14.10
CA ASN A 225 5.96 17.77 13.37
C ASN A 225 4.60 17.29 13.89
N ASN A 226 4.01 18.02 14.82
CA ASN A 226 2.73 17.69 15.44
C ASN A 226 1.50 17.87 14.51
N ARG A 227 1.69 18.47 13.32
CA ARG A 227 0.64 18.58 12.30
C ARG A 227 0.45 17.31 11.51
N ILE A 228 1.37 16.36 11.58
CA ILE A 228 1.26 15.07 10.88
C ILE A 228 0.78 14.00 11.85
N THR A 229 -0.26 13.29 11.46
CA THR A 229 -0.73 12.05 12.10
C THR A 229 -0.64 10.91 11.09
N ILE A 230 -0.39 9.70 11.59
CA ILE A 230 -0.28 8.49 10.77
C ILE A 230 -1.29 7.50 11.35
N ASN A 231 -2.22 7.06 10.52
CA ASN A 231 -3.27 6.14 10.93
C ASN A 231 -2.81 4.68 10.82
N ASP A 232 -3.33 3.86 11.73
CA ASP A 232 -3.16 2.42 11.66
C ASP A 232 -3.78 1.85 10.38
N THR A 233 -3.11 0.86 9.84
CA THR A 233 -3.58 0.09 8.69
C THR A 233 -3.86 -1.34 9.12
N ASN A 234 -4.98 -1.90 8.68
CA ASN A 234 -5.24 -3.31 8.84
C ASN A 234 -4.37 -4.11 7.84
N TYR A 235 -3.18 -4.51 8.29
CA TYR A 235 -2.22 -5.23 7.44
C TYR A 235 -2.72 -6.60 6.97
N LYS A 236 -3.66 -7.23 7.68
CA LYS A 236 -4.23 -8.51 7.25
C LYS A 236 -5.05 -8.36 5.97
N ASP A 237 -5.98 -7.42 5.97
CA ASP A 237 -6.87 -7.17 4.83
C ASP A 237 -6.29 -6.15 3.87
N ASN A 238 -5.13 -5.57 4.23
CA ASN A 238 -4.46 -4.51 3.50
C ASN A 238 -5.42 -3.38 3.14
N SER A 239 -6.15 -2.92 4.16
CA SER A 239 -7.16 -1.89 4.04
C SER A 239 -7.13 -0.94 5.23
N SER A 240 -7.68 0.25 5.08
CA SER A 240 -7.86 1.20 6.17
C SER A 240 -9.24 1.84 6.06
N GLU A 241 -9.92 1.95 7.19
CA GLU A 241 -11.18 2.68 7.33
C GLU A 241 -10.92 3.98 8.07
N PHE A 242 -11.61 5.04 7.67
CA PHE A 242 -11.49 6.35 8.30
C PHE A 242 -12.76 7.16 8.13
N GLU A 243 -12.93 8.13 9.01
CA GLU A 243 -14.11 8.98 9.06
C GLU A 243 -13.74 10.45 8.87
N ILE A 244 -14.54 11.16 8.10
CA ILE A 244 -14.48 12.63 7.95
C ILE A 244 -15.91 13.16 8.04
N ASN A 245 -16.17 14.08 8.95
CA ASN A 245 -17.48 14.73 9.13
C ASN A 245 -18.63 13.71 9.31
N GLY A 246 -18.42 12.60 10.02
CA GLY A 246 -19.40 11.54 10.21
C GLY A 246 -19.62 10.64 8.99
N MET A 247 -18.92 10.86 7.90
CA MET A 247 -18.97 10.01 6.71
C MET A 247 -17.83 8.99 6.75
N LEU A 248 -18.16 7.71 6.53
CA LEU A 248 -17.22 6.61 6.54
C LEU A 248 -16.58 6.41 5.15
N PHE A 249 -15.29 6.23 5.12
CA PHE A 249 -14.48 5.98 3.92
C PHE A 249 -13.63 4.73 4.11
N LYS A 250 -13.26 4.09 2.99
CA LYS A 250 -12.34 2.95 2.99
C LYS A 250 -11.26 3.11 1.93
N ALA A 251 -10.04 2.75 2.27
CA ALA A 251 -8.90 2.68 1.35
C ALA A 251 -8.48 1.22 1.16
N ILE A 252 -8.29 0.81 -0.10
CA ILE A 252 -7.78 -0.51 -0.50
C ILE A 252 -6.87 -0.36 -1.72
N HIS A 253 -6.03 -1.35 -2.00
CA HIS A 253 -5.31 -1.35 -3.28
C HIS A 253 -6.20 -1.82 -4.44
N GLY A 254 -6.90 -2.93 -4.28
CA GLY A 254 -7.85 -3.43 -5.28
C GLY A 254 -7.37 -4.63 -6.09
N ASP A 255 -6.14 -5.11 -5.90
CA ASP A 255 -5.57 -6.28 -6.61
C ASP A 255 -6.19 -7.62 -6.22
N ASN A 256 -6.74 -7.72 -5.01
CA ASN A 256 -7.40 -8.92 -4.50
C ASN A 256 -8.87 -9.04 -4.91
N ARG A 257 -9.40 -8.06 -5.65
CA ARG A 257 -10.80 -8.02 -6.07
C ARG A 257 -10.91 -8.36 -7.54
N VAL A 258 -11.72 -9.37 -7.82
CA VAL A 258 -11.98 -9.83 -9.20
C VAL A 258 -12.91 -8.87 -9.90
N ASP A 259 -13.83 -8.26 -9.17
CA ASP A 259 -14.80 -7.32 -9.73
C ASP A 259 -14.43 -5.88 -9.40
N LYS A 260 -14.21 -5.10 -10.44
CA LYS A 260 -13.79 -3.70 -10.35
C LYS A 260 -14.96 -2.72 -10.34
N ASN A 261 -16.18 -3.23 -10.35
CA ASN A 261 -17.40 -2.47 -10.55
C ASN A 261 -18.25 -2.36 -9.28
N LYS A 262 -19.53 -2.19 -9.50
CA LYS A 262 -20.57 -2.14 -8.48
C LYS A 262 -20.50 -3.26 -7.45
N LYS A 263 -20.15 -4.46 -7.85
CA LYS A 263 -20.06 -5.62 -6.94
C LYS A 263 -18.99 -5.47 -5.86
N LEU A 264 -17.90 -4.74 -6.10
CA LEU A 264 -16.89 -4.47 -5.08
C LEU A 264 -17.52 -3.71 -3.91
N TYR A 265 -18.23 -2.62 -4.20
CA TYR A 265 -18.88 -1.81 -3.17
C TYR A 265 -20.01 -2.56 -2.46
N ASP A 266 -20.87 -3.24 -3.23
CA ASP A 266 -21.94 -4.06 -2.67
C ASP A 266 -21.37 -5.18 -1.78
N SER A 267 -20.27 -5.83 -2.20
CA SER A 267 -19.59 -6.87 -1.43
C SER A 267 -19.02 -6.32 -0.11
N GLU A 268 -18.30 -5.20 -0.14
CA GLU A 268 -17.77 -4.59 1.07
C GLU A 268 -18.89 -4.16 2.03
N TYR A 269 -19.96 -3.58 1.51
CA TYR A 269 -21.13 -3.22 2.31
C TYR A 269 -21.78 -4.43 3.00
N PHE A 270 -22.02 -5.52 2.25
CA PHE A 270 -22.64 -6.72 2.78
C PHE A 270 -21.76 -7.48 3.77
N ILE A 271 -20.44 -7.47 3.57
CA ILE A 271 -19.49 -8.16 4.44
C ILE A 271 -19.32 -7.40 5.76
N THR A 272 -19.24 -6.08 5.69
CA THR A 272 -18.90 -5.24 6.86
C THR A 272 -20.11 -4.59 7.52
N ASP A 273 -21.27 -4.63 6.90
CA ASP A 273 -22.49 -3.89 7.29
C ASP A 273 -22.24 -2.37 7.40
N ASN A 274 -21.22 -1.88 6.71
CA ASN A 274 -20.84 -0.47 6.68
C ASN A 274 -21.30 0.21 5.39
N LYS A 275 -21.80 1.43 5.53
CA LYS A 275 -22.20 2.26 4.39
C LYS A 275 -21.11 3.30 4.10
N TYR A 276 -20.16 2.94 3.25
CA TYR A 276 -19.10 3.87 2.85
C TYR A 276 -19.62 4.99 1.94
N LYS A 277 -19.19 6.21 2.24
CA LYS A 277 -19.39 7.36 1.33
C LYS A 277 -18.54 7.21 0.08
N ALA A 278 -17.30 6.74 0.24
CA ALA A 278 -16.48 6.29 -0.88
C ALA A 278 -15.51 5.19 -0.46
N ILE A 279 -15.17 4.33 -1.45
CA ILE A 279 -14.05 3.39 -1.39
C ILE A 279 -12.98 3.90 -2.35
N PHE A 280 -11.80 4.20 -1.82
CA PHE A 280 -10.63 4.63 -2.57
C PHE A 280 -9.78 3.42 -2.97
N ARG A 281 -9.33 3.39 -4.21
CA ARG A 281 -8.49 2.29 -4.72
C ARG A 281 -7.45 2.77 -5.74
N GLY A 282 -6.37 1.97 -5.89
CA GLY A 282 -5.34 2.09 -6.93
C GLY A 282 -5.45 0.95 -7.96
N HIS A 283 -4.31 0.36 -8.31
CA HIS A 283 -4.09 -0.85 -9.10
C HIS A 283 -4.40 -0.74 -10.60
N ASP A 284 -5.44 -0.06 -10.99
CA ASP A 284 -5.86 0.02 -12.40
C ASP A 284 -5.11 1.09 -13.19
N HIS A 285 -4.34 1.93 -12.52
CA HIS A 285 -3.54 3.03 -13.09
C HIS A 285 -4.37 4.03 -13.91
N ASN A 286 -5.67 4.06 -13.70
CA ASN A 286 -6.61 4.86 -14.48
C ASN A 286 -7.63 5.52 -13.57
N PHE A 287 -7.74 6.84 -13.66
CA PHE A 287 -8.79 7.56 -12.94
C PHE A 287 -10.18 7.10 -13.38
N ASN A 288 -10.97 6.71 -12.40
CA ASN A 288 -12.36 6.30 -12.62
C ASN A 288 -13.22 6.60 -11.38
N VAL A 289 -14.45 7.01 -11.60
CA VAL A 289 -15.44 7.22 -10.56
C VAL A 289 -16.70 6.44 -10.91
N LEU A 290 -17.05 5.50 -10.06
CA LEU A 290 -18.25 4.69 -10.20
C LEU A 290 -19.24 5.05 -9.09
N SER A 291 -20.37 5.63 -9.42
CA SER A 291 -21.46 5.84 -8.47
C SER A 291 -22.16 4.52 -8.16
N GLN A 292 -22.61 4.36 -6.92
CA GLN A 292 -23.30 3.19 -6.42
C GLN A 292 -24.76 3.49 -6.13
N ASN A 293 -25.63 2.48 -6.17
CA ASN A 293 -27.08 2.66 -5.97
C ASN A 293 -27.45 3.21 -4.59
N ASN A 294 -26.58 3.05 -3.60
CA ASN A 294 -26.76 3.56 -2.23
C ASN A 294 -26.23 4.98 -2.02
N GLY A 295 -25.81 5.66 -3.09
CA GLY A 295 -25.28 7.03 -3.06
C GLY A 295 -23.80 7.14 -2.70
N GLY A 296 -23.06 6.01 -2.61
CA GLY A 296 -21.61 6.01 -2.43
C GLY A 296 -20.84 5.97 -3.75
N TYR A 297 -19.52 6.02 -3.65
CA TYR A 297 -18.62 6.02 -4.81
C TYR A 297 -17.52 4.96 -4.66
N VAL A 298 -17.09 4.40 -5.79
CA VAL A 298 -15.76 3.76 -5.91
C VAL A 298 -14.88 4.67 -6.74
N ILE A 299 -13.82 5.18 -6.14
CA ILE A 299 -12.92 6.15 -6.76
C ILE A 299 -11.56 5.47 -6.95
N THR A 300 -11.14 5.33 -8.20
CA THR A 300 -9.82 4.78 -8.54
C THR A 300 -8.91 5.93 -8.97
N CYS A 301 -7.70 6.03 -8.41
CA CYS A 301 -6.72 7.02 -8.85
C CYS A 301 -5.96 6.56 -10.10
N GLY A 302 -5.38 7.50 -10.82
CA GLY A 302 -4.35 7.22 -11.80
C GLY A 302 -3.02 6.86 -11.14
N CYS A 303 -1.99 6.61 -11.94
CA CYS A 303 -0.64 6.32 -11.45
C CYS A 303 0.29 7.54 -11.59
N LEU A 304 1.37 7.57 -10.80
CA LEU A 304 2.33 8.67 -10.86
C LEU A 304 3.25 8.58 -12.09
N PHE A 305 3.47 7.38 -12.64
CA PHE A 305 4.40 7.15 -13.76
C PHE A 305 3.77 7.36 -15.16
N GLY A 306 2.43 7.33 -15.28
CA GLY A 306 1.73 7.46 -16.56
C GLY A 306 1.73 6.16 -17.37
N TYR A 307 1.64 6.26 -18.69
CA TYR A 307 1.61 5.08 -19.57
C TYR A 307 3.00 4.49 -19.81
N ASN A 308 3.04 3.17 -19.96
CA ASN A 308 4.24 2.37 -20.21
C ASN A 308 3.96 1.26 -21.24
N PRO A 309 4.99 0.52 -21.73
CA PRO A 309 4.80 -0.56 -22.69
C PRO A 309 3.83 -1.65 -22.22
N TYR A 310 3.82 -1.96 -20.92
CA TYR A 310 2.94 -2.98 -20.34
C TYR A 310 1.50 -2.52 -20.30
N SER A 311 1.23 -1.31 -19.80
CA SER A 311 -0.12 -0.76 -19.73
C SER A 311 -0.77 -0.65 -21.11
N VAL A 312 -0.02 -0.16 -22.11
CA VAL A 312 -0.54 0.02 -23.47
C VAL A 312 -0.73 -1.30 -24.20
N LYS A 313 0.27 -2.20 -24.16
CA LYS A 313 0.26 -3.43 -24.97
C LYS A 313 -0.49 -4.60 -24.33
N LYS A 314 -0.53 -4.67 -23.00
CA LYS A 314 -1.12 -5.82 -22.27
C LYS A 314 -2.45 -5.50 -21.63
N ILE A 315 -2.62 -4.30 -21.10
CA ILE A 315 -3.84 -3.87 -20.41
C ILE A 315 -4.76 -3.09 -21.36
N GLY A 316 -4.21 -2.52 -22.44
CA GLY A 316 -4.96 -1.66 -23.36
C GLY A 316 -5.30 -0.29 -22.76
N CYS A 317 -4.52 0.15 -21.76
CA CYS A 317 -4.70 1.39 -21.05
C CYS A 317 -3.53 2.34 -21.34
N SER A 318 -3.84 3.56 -21.77
CA SER A 318 -2.84 4.62 -21.96
C SER A 318 -3.31 5.90 -21.27
N THR A 319 -3.09 5.96 -19.97
CA THR A 319 -3.46 7.12 -19.16
C THR A 319 -2.26 7.98 -18.85
N ASN A 320 -2.47 9.29 -18.85
CA ASN A 320 -1.46 10.22 -18.34
C ASN A 320 -1.22 9.97 -16.86
N ALA A 321 -0.04 10.37 -16.39
CA ALA A 321 0.23 10.42 -14.96
C ALA A 321 -0.80 11.34 -14.28
N SER A 322 -1.48 10.84 -13.27
CA SER A 322 -2.45 11.63 -12.51
C SER A 322 -2.62 11.11 -11.08
N GLN A 323 -3.14 11.98 -10.22
CA GLN A 323 -3.61 11.65 -8.87
C GLN A 323 -4.90 12.41 -8.60
N THR A 324 -5.68 11.99 -7.61
CA THR A 324 -7.04 12.50 -7.43
C THR A 324 -7.17 13.37 -6.19
N LEU A 325 -7.87 14.48 -6.28
CA LEU A 325 -8.25 15.35 -5.17
C LEU A 325 -9.76 15.24 -4.94
N VAL A 326 -10.14 15.03 -3.67
CA VAL A 326 -11.55 14.95 -3.27
C VAL A 326 -11.80 15.92 -2.12
N VAL A 327 -12.66 16.91 -2.35
CA VAL A 327 -13.11 17.81 -1.28
C VAL A 327 -14.34 17.22 -0.64
N VAL A 328 -14.27 17.03 0.68
CA VAL A 328 -15.35 16.54 1.52
C VAL A 328 -15.89 17.72 2.32
N GLY A 329 -17.14 18.08 2.08
CA GLY A 329 -17.86 19.07 2.85
C GLY A 329 -18.49 18.49 4.11
N GLN A 330 -19.43 19.23 4.72
CA GLN A 330 -20.09 18.80 5.96
C GLN A 330 -20.94 17.53 5.75
N ASP A 331 -21.70 17.46 4.67
CA ASP A 331 -22.70 16.40 4.45
C ASP A 331 -22.44 15.56 3.19
N ASP A 332 -21.56 16.01 2.28
CA ASP A 332 -21.33 15.34 1.00
C ASP A 332 -19.90 15.59 0.47
N ILE A 333 -19.58 14.88 -0.63
CA ILE A 333 -18.41 15.14 -1.46
C ILE A 333 -18.72 16.32 -2.40
N GLU A 334 -17.96 17.40 -2.25
CA GLU A 334 -18.15 18.64 -3.02
C GLU A 334 -17.42 18.64 -4.36
N LEU A 335 -16.29 17.94 -4.43
CA LEU A 335 -15.44 17.89 -5.62
C LEU A 335 -14.71 16.55 -5.71
N ILE A 336 -14.67 15.98 -6.91
CA ILE A 336 -13.74 14.91 -7.29
C ILE A 336 -12.99 15.43 -8.52
N LYS A 337 -11.66 15.57 -8.43
CA LYS A 337 -10.83 16.13 -9.49
C LYS A 337 -9.62 15.23 -9.76
N ASP A 338 -9.52 14.76 -11.00
CA ASP A 338 -8.27 14.16 -11.50
C ASP A 338 -7.26 15.26 -11.86
N VAL A 339 -6.04 15.16 -11.34
CA VAL A 339 -4.97 16.12 -11.56
C VAL A 339 -3.97 15.52 -12.54
N ASN A 340 -3.96 16.02 -13.77
CA ASN A 340 -2.99 15.60 -14.78
C ASN A 340 -1.57 16.08 -14.38
N LEU A 341 -0.66 15.13 -14.19
CA LEU A 341 0.73 15.34 -13.78
C LEU A 341 1.72 15.09 -14.92
N GLN A 342 1.24 14.62 -16.07
CA GLN A 342 2.07 14.34 -17.24
C GLN A 342 2.81 15.62 -17.67
N ASP A 343 4.07 15.49 -18.02
CA ASP A 343 4.82 16.56 -18.68
C ASP A 343 4.41 16.63 -20.16
N ASN A 344 4.14 17.82 -20.64
CA ASN A 344 3.89 18.09 -22.07
C ASN A 344 5.20 18.08 -22.86
#